data_5bf2e8d230023563a8b882583157c5df
#
_entry.id   5bf2e8d230023563a8b882583157c5df
#
_cell.length_a   1.000
_cell.length_b   1.000
_cell.length_c   1.000
_cell.angle_alpha   90.00
_cell.angle_beta   90.00
_cell.angle_gamma   90.00
#
_symmetry.space_group_name_H-M   'P 1'
#
loop_
_entity.id
_entity.type
_entity.pdbx_description
1 polymer ?
#
loop_
_entity_poly.entity_id
_entity_poly.type
_entity_poly.pdbx_seq_one_letter_code
_entity_poly.pdbx_strand_id
1 'polypeptide(L)'
;MSSAPTPEEIARDATWLAQALDPAAGVVRLIAMDRDSYRAASFLDDRMLQQPVDAHLVPWPDVEAAITDDLRSDARWIFHVGHVGSTLVSRLLGEVGTVLALREPRLLRDLALCPPDVRDRYLSPVAKLMSRTFASDEVALVKATSFVSEIAAELVPAGEAALLMYATPRNYIASILAGENSTKELHALAPTRAQRLARRITAIRTPHNDAELAAVAWACEMSALETAAERMADRRVGWLDFDRTLADIPAALAISAELLRIAVDAEELEVIATGPLTTRYSKALEHDYSPALRRDLIADATHRFALEVDGALAMLRSAAEKSPLLARSLARCGED
;
A
#
# COMPACT_ATOMS: atom_id res chain seq x y z
N MET A 1 9.36 -19.34 25.74
CA MET A 1 9.38 -17.95 25.23
C MET A 1 10.84 -17.61 25.03
N SER A 2 11.22 -17.19 23.83
CA SER A 2 12.58 -16.68 23.57
C SER A 2 12.83 -15.40 24.40
N SER A 3 14.10 -15.02 24.57
CA SER A 3 14.44 -13.70 25.14
C SER A 3 14.10 -12.60 24.12
N ALA A 4 13.83 -11.39 24.60
CA ALA A 4 13.70 -10.24 23.72
C ALA A 4 15.01 -10.03 22.94
N PRO A 5 14.94 -9.60 21.65
CA PRO A 5 16.13 -9.40 20.85
C PRO A 5 17.00 -8.25 21.36
N THR A 6 18.31 -8.41 21.22
CA THR A 6 19.28 -7.34 21.50
C THR A 6 19.27 -6.29 20.39
N PRO A 7 19.80 -5.06 20.63
CA PRO A 7 19.95 -4.06 19.58
C PRO A 7 20.71 -4.57 18.36
N GLU A 8 21.76 -5.38 18.55
CA GLU A 8 22.56 -5.95 17.45
C GLU A 8 21.74 -6.94 16.62
N GLU A 9 20.87 -7.74 17.25
CA GLU A 9 19.96 -8.66 16.56
C GLU A 9 18.90 -7.89 15.78
N ILE A 10 18.40 -6.76 16.30
CA ILE A 10 17.45 -5.89 15.61
C ILE A 10 18.12 -5.24 14.42
N ALA A 11 19.36 -4.76 14.53
CA ALA A 11 20.07 -4.06 13.47
C ALA A 11 20.48 -4.98 12.31
N ARG A 12 20.81 -6.25 12.62
CA ARG A 12 21.53 -7.17 11.73
C ARG A 12 20.80 -7.46 10.41
N ASP A 13 19.51 -7.79 10.48
CA ASP A 13 18.73 -8.25 9.32
C ASP A 13 17.22 -8.11 9.55
N ALA A 14 16.42 -8.69 8.65
CA ALA A 14 14.96 -8.66 8.71
C ALA A 14 14.33 -9.70 9.65
N THR A 15 15.11 -10.44 10.44
CA THR A 15 14.60 -11.45 11.38
C THR A 15 13.59 -10.88 12.36
N TRP A 16 13.80 -9.65 12.82
CA TRP A 16 12.88 -8.98 13.74
C TRP A 16 12.07 -7.89 13.03
N LEU A 17 10.86 -8.23 12.59
CA LEU A 17 9.93 -7.27 12.00
C LEU A 17 9.45 -6.29 13.06
N ALA A 18 9.67 -4.99 12.86
CA ALA A 18 8.98 -3.95 13.61
C ALA A 18 7.52 -3.85 13.13
N GLN A 19 6.64 -4.60 13.80
CA GLN A 19 5.27 -4.84 13.33
C GLN A 19 4.30 -3.72 13.72
N ALA A 20 4.38 -3.22 14.96
CA ALA A 20 3.51 -2.15 15.47
C ALA A 20 4.30 -1.18 16.37
N LEU A 21 3.84 0.07 16.42
CA LEU A 21 4.39 1.13 17.25
C LEU A 21 3.28 1.70 18.14
N ASP A 22 3.53 1.80 19.44
CA ASP A 22 2.73 2.62 20.36
C ASP A 22 3.56 3.82 20.82
N PRO A 23 3.40 5.00 20.21
CA PRO A 23 4.17 6.19 20.54
C PRO A 23 3.86 6.72 21.96
N ALA A 24 2.66 6.49 22.46
CA ALA A 24 2.25 6.95 23.79
C ALA A 24 2.91 6.11 24.90
N ALA A 25 3.01 4.80 24.70
CA ALA A 25 3.71 3.90 25.59
C ALA A 25 5.23 3.88 25.33
N GLY A 26 5.70 4.38 24.19
CA GLY A 26 7.09 4.34 23.78
C GLY A 26 7.61 2.93 23.52
N VAL A 27 6.79 2.06 22.93
CA VAL A 27 7.13 0.65 22.68
C VAL A 27 6.88 0.23 21.23
N VAL A 28 7.68 -0.72 20.77
CA VAL A 28 7.53 -1.38 19.46
C VAL A 28 7.26 -2.87 19.70
N ARG A 29 6.32 -3.42 18.93
CA ARG A 29 6.17 -4.87 18.84
C ARG A 29 7.11 -5.40 17.77
N LEU A 30 8.06 -6.22 18.17
CA LEU A 30 8.93 -6.98 17.29
C LEU A 30 8.39 -8.40 17.16
N ILE A 31 8.36 -8.93 15.94
CA ILE A 31 7.92 -10.30 15.63
C ILE A 31 9.05 -11.01 14.90
N ALA A 32 9.39 -12.21 15.37
CA ALA A 32 10.37 -13.05 14.70
C ALA A 32 9.82 -13.55 13.36
N MET A 33 10.57 -13.32 12.29
CA MET A 33 10.22 -13.66 10.91
C MET A 33 11.41 -14.34 10.22
N ASP A 34 11.09 -15.28 9.35
CA ASP A 34 12.01 -15.79 8.34
C ASP A 34 11.49 -15.48 6.93
N ARG A 35 12.24 -15.86 5.89
CA ARG A 35 11.87 -15.60 4.49
C ARG A 35 10.53 -16.24 4.13
N ASP A 36 10.28 -17.44 4.59
CA ASP A 36 9.05 -18.17 4.29
C ASP A 36 7.85 -17.51 4.95
N SER A 37 8.01 -17.05 6.18
CA SER A 37 7.00 -16.27 6.91
C SER A 37 6.64 -14.97 6.17
N TYR A 38 7.65 -14.20 5.70
CA TYR A 38 7.39 -13.00 4.88
C TYR A 38 6.70 -13.36 3.56
N ARG A 39 7.13 -14.42 2.88
CA ARG A 39 6.54 -14.87 1.61
C ARG A 39 5.10 -15.34 1.79
N ALA A 40 4.82 -16.08 2.85
CA ALA A 40 3.48 -16.59 3.17
C ALA A 40 2.51 -15.48 3.60
N ALA A 41 2.95 -14.52 4.42
CA ALA A 41 2.08 -13.49 4.98
C ALA A 41 1.42 -12.63 3.89
N SER A 42 0.08 -12.61 3.85
CA SER A 42 -0.67 -11.67 3.00
C SER A 42 -0.57 -10.25 3.51
N PHE A 43 -0.45 -10.10 4.83
CA PHE A 43 -0.38 -8.84 5.54
C PHE A 43 0.47 -8.97 6.82
N LEU A 44 1.23 -7.93 7.13
CA LEU A 44 2.06 -7.85 8.32
C LEU A 44 1.42 -6.93 9.39
N ASP A 45 0.08 -6.89 9.41
CA ASP A 45 -0.71 -6.19 10.43
C ASP A 45 -1.25 -7.18 11.50
N ASP A 46 -2.24 -6.76 12.28
CA ASP A 46 -2.78 -7.58 13.38
C ASP A 46 -3.42 -8.90 12.91
N ARG A 47 -3.69 -9.07 11.61
CA ARG A 47 -4.19 -10.33 11.06
C ARG A 47 -3.20 -11.48 11.24
N MET A 48 -1.90 -11.18 11.23
CA MET A 48 -0.87 -12.18 11.49
C MET A 48 -0.89 -12.72 12.93
N LEU A 49 -1.44 -11.96 13.88
CA LEU A 49 -1.55 -12.36 15.29
C LEU A 49 -2.65 -13.40 15.54
N GLN A 50 -3.43 -13.76 14.54
CA GLN A 50 -4.40 -14.86 14.63
C GLN A 50 -3.74 -16.23 14.72
N GLN A 51 -2.46 -16.32 14.40
CA GLN A 51 -1.62 -17.49 14.57
C GLN A 51 -0.59 -17.24 15.68
N PRO A 52 -0.09 -18.29 16.34
CA PRO A 52 1.01 -18.14 17.30
C PRO A 52 2.23 -17.50 16.63
N VAL A 53 2.73 -16.43 17.20
CA VAL A 53 3.94 -15.72 16.75
C VAL A 53 4.88 -15.51 17.94
N ASP A 54 6.18 -15.55 17.68
CA ASP A 54 7.18 -15.12 18.66
C ASP A 54 7.29 -13.60 18.61
N ALA A 55 6.69 -12.94 19.61
CA ALA A 55 6.55 -11.50 19.64
C ALA A 55 7.02 -10.90 20.97
N HIS A 56 7.73 -9.78 20.89
CA HIS A 56 8.23 -9.04 22.04
C HIS A 56 7.81 -7.57 21.98
N LEU A 57 7.45 -7.01 23.12
CA LEU A 57 7.30 -5.55 23.27
C LEU A 57 8.65 -5.00 23.78
N VAL A 58 9.27 -4.16 22.96
CA VAL A 58 10.60 -3.61 23.21
C VAL A 58 10.47 -2.08 23.33
N PRO A 59 11.08 -1.45 24.36
CA PRO A 59 11.12 0.00 24.48
C PRO A 59 11.71 0.66 23.24
N TRP A 60 11.12 1.76 22.79
CA TRP A 60 11.63 2.49 21.64
C TRP A 60 13.10 2.89 21.74
N PRO A 61 13.62 3.36 22.91
CA PRO A 61 15.04 3.67 23.02
C PRO A 61 15.98 2.52 22.71
N ASP A 62 15.58 1.26 23.01
CA ASP A 62 16.39 0.07 22.71
C ASP A 62 16.37 -0.24 21.21
N VAL A 63 15.22 -0.03 20.53
CA VAL A 63 15.11 -0.12 19.07
C VAL A 63 15.88 1.01 18.39
N GLU A 64 15.79 2.24 18.91
CA GLU A 64 16.50 3.41 18.40
C GLU A 64 18.03 3.25 18.52
N ALA A 65 18.50 2.64 19.62
CA ALA A 65 19.91 2.31 19.82
C ALA A 65 20.46 1.29 18.79
N ALA A 66 19.57 0.45 18.22
CA ALA A 66 19.91 -0.48 17.14
C ALA A 66 20.12 0.23 15.79
N ILE A 67 19.63 1.47 15.64
CA ILE A 67 19.56 2.16 14.35
C ILE A 67 20.72 3.13 14.23
N THR A 68 21.79 2.66 13.61
CA THR A 68 22.99 3.44 13.32
C THR A 68 22.89 4.19 11.99
N ASP A 69 23.80 5.15 11.73
CA ASP A 69 23.76 5.96 10.52
C ASP A 69 24.11 5.17 9.25
N ASP A 70 24.87 4.10 9.38
CA ASP A 70 25.28 3.21 8.30
C ASP A 70 24.20 2.20 7.88
N LEU A 71 23.12 2.05 8.66
CA LEU A 71 21.99 1.22 8.22
C LEU A 71 21.35 1.81 6.96
N ARG A 72 21.11 0.92 6.00
CA ARG A 72 20.46 1.27 4.73
C ARG A 72 19.05 1.81 4.94
N SER A 73 18.63 2.72 4.04
CA SER A 73 17.28 3.31 4.02
C SER A 73 16.70 3.32 2.60
N ASP A 74 17.06 2.32 1.81
CA ASP A 74 16.82 2.23 0.37
C ASP A 74 15.67 1.30 0.00
N ALA A 75 14.70 1.09 0.90
CA ALA A 75 13.50 0.34 0.59
C ALA A 75 12.78 0.90 -0.65
N ARG A 76 12.18 0.00 -1.42
CA ARG A 76 11.29 0.32 -2.54
C ARG A 76 9.86 0.37 -2.04
N TRP A 77 9.06 1.31 -2.51
CA TRP A 77 7.75 1.58 -1.93
C TRP A 77 6.62 1.39 -2.94
N ILE A 78 5.52 0.78 -2.48
CA ILE A 78 4.24 0.73 -3.19
C ILE A 78 3.19 1.42 -2.33
N PHE A 79 2.61 2.50 -2.84
CA PHE A 79 1.43 3.17 -2.28
C PHE A 79 0.24 2.99 -3.21
N HIS A 80 -0.98 3.01 -2.68
CA HIS A 80 -2.15 2.67 -3.49
C HIS A 80 -3.45 3.23 -2.91
N VAL A 81 -4.48 3.35 -3.75
CA VAL A 81 -5.82 3.83 -3.34
C VAL A 81 -6.69 2.76 -2.64
N GLY A 82 -6.20 1.53 -2.49
CA GLY A 82 -7.00 0.39 -2.02
C GLY A 82 -7.74 -0.31 -3.18
N HIS A 83 -8.02 -1.62 -3.02
CA HIS A 83 -8.76 -2.44 -4.00
C HIS A 83 -8.18 -2.45 -5.44
N VAL A 84 -6.89 -2.18 -5.59
CA VAL A 84 -6.18 -2.05 -6.88
C VAL A 84 -5.07 -3.09 -7.05
N GLY A 85 -5.25 -4.28 -6.52
CA GLY A 85 -4.33 -5.40 -6.72
C GLY A 85 -2.89 -5.19 -6.25
N SER A 86 -2.64 -4.19 -5.42
CA SER A 86 -1.29 -3.90 -4.89
C SER A 86 -0.67 -5.08 -4.15
N THR A 87 -1.50 -5.94 -3.52
CA THR A 87 -1.02 -7.19 -2.91
C THR A 87 -0.56 -8.19 -3.95
N LEU A 88 -1.26 -8.28 -5.11
CA LEU A 88 -0.83 -9.13 -6.22
C LEU A 88 0.53 -8.67 -6.77
N VAL A 89 0.66 -7.39 -7.11
CA VAL A 89 1.93 -6.83 -7.63
C VAL A 89 3.08 -7.02 -6.62
N SER A 90 2.83 -6.74 -5.33
CA SER A 90 3.84 -6.94 -4.29
C SER A 90 4.21 -8.41 -4.08
N ARG A 91 3.27 -9.36 -4.28
CA ARG A 91 3.59 -10.79 -4.23
C ARG A 91 4.41 -11.23 -5.42
N LEU A 92 4.00 -10.83 -6.63
CA LEU A 92 4.70 -11.21 -7.86
C LEU A 92 6.13 -10.67 -7.87
N LEU A 93 6.34 -9.40 -7.54
CA LEU A 93 7.69 -8.84 -7.40
C LEU A 93 8.47 -9.48 -6.23
N GLY A 94 7.79 -9.95 -5.20
CA GLY A 94 8.40 -10.67 -4.08
C GLY A 94 8.82 -12.12 -4.38
N GLU A 95 8.48 -12.67 -5.57
CA GLU A 95 9.00 -13.94 -6.06
C GLU A 95 10.40 -13.78 -6.67
N VAL A 96 10.81 -12.57 -7.05
CA VAL A 96 12.18 -12.30 -7.48
C VAL A 96 13.14 -12.59 -6.32
N GLY A 97 14.14 -13.45 -6.56
CA GLY A 97 15.00 -13.98 -5.51
C GLY A 97 15.74 -12.95 -4.66
N THR A 98 15.95 -11.74 -5.21
CA THR A 98 16.62 -10.61 -4.56
C THR A 98 15.65 -9.61 -3.92
N VAL A 99 14.37 -9.96 -3.74
CA VAL A 99 13.35 -9.06 -3.16
C VAL A 99 12.77 -9.65 -1.88
N LEU A 100 12.82 -8.87 -0.81
CA LEU A 100 12.07 -9.13 0.41
C LEU A 100 10.81 -8.25 0.44
N ALA A 101 9.64 -8.84 0.25
CA ALA A 101 8.38 -8.10 0.20
C ALA A 101 7.70 -7.98 1.58
N LEU A 102 7.57 -6.75 2.07
CA LEU A 102 6.87 -6.39 3.31
C LEU A 102 5.49 -5.83 2.97
N ARG A 103 4.43 -6.55 3.33
CA ARG A 103 3.05 -6.19 2.96
C ARG A 103 2.25 -5.65 4.14
N GLU A 104 2.00 -4.36 4.14
CA GLU A 104 1.19 -3.62 5.12
C GLU A 104 1.65 -3.78 6.58
N PRO A 105 2.93 -3.55 6.93
CA PRO A 105 3.34 -3.52 8.33
C PRO A 105 2.48 -2.50 9.10
N ARG A 106 1.87 -2.93 10.21
CA ARG A 106 0.99 -2.08 11.01
C ARG A 106 1.68 -0.82 11.49
N LEU A 107 2.97 -0.93 11.84
CA LEU A 107 3.80 0.19 12.31
C LEU A 107 3.69 1.42 11.40
N LEU A 108 3.61 1.25 10.08
CA LEU A 108 3.46 2.36 9.13
C LEU A 108 2.13 3.09 9.31
N ARG A 109 1.05 2.35 9.61
CA ARG A 109 -0.25 2.95 9.91
C ARG A 109 -0.23 3.67 11.26
N ASP A 110 0.38 3.07 12.27
CA ASP A 110 0.52 3.68 13.58
C ASP A 110 1.29 5.01 13.44
N LEU A 111 2.37 5.02 12.65
CA LEU A 111 3.15 6.23 12.35
C LEU A 111 2.33 7.30 11.60
N ALA A 112 1.54 6.90 10.60
CA ALA A 112 0.70 7.84 9.85
C ALA A 112 -0.42 8.48 10.71
N LEU A 113 -0.82 7.83 11.80
CA LEU A 113 -1.80 8.34 12.76
C LEU A 113 -1.18 9.28 13.80
N CYS A 114 0.15 9.30 13.95
CA CYS A 114 0.81 10.19 14.90
C CYS A 114 0.66 11.66 14.50
N PRO A 115 0.52 12.58 15.47
CA PRO A 115 0.72 13.99 15.22
C PRO A 115 2.10 14.25 14.59
N PRO A 116 2.24 15.25 13.71
CA PRO A 116 3.50 15.50 13.00
C PRO A 116 4.71 15.67 13.92
N ASP A 117 4.59 16.42 14.99
CA ASP A 117 5.62 16.68 16.00
C ASP A 117 6.09 15.40 16.73
N VAL A 118 5.20 14.44 16.93
CA VAL A 118 5.53 13.13 17.49
C VAL A 118 6.14 12.22 16.43
N ARG A 119 5.58 12.24 15.21
CA ARG A 119 5.95 11.37 14.10
C ARG A 119 7.38 11.58 13.62
N ASP A 120 7.84 12.84 13.55
CA ASP A 120 9.09 13.23 12.91
C ASP A 120 10.31 12.48 13.47
N ARG A 121 10.33 12.18 14.76
CA ARG A 121 11.41 11.40 15.39
C ARG A 121 11.47 9.94 14.93
N TYR A 122 10.36 9.38 14.44
CA TYR A 122 10.26 7.98 14.04
C TYR A 122 10.49 7.74 12.54
N LEU A 123 10.37 8.77 11.71
CA LEU A 123 10.38 8.63 10.24
C LEU A 123 11.66 7.97 9.72
N SER A 124 12.82 8.56 10.01
CA SER A 124 14.11 8.03 9.55
C SER A 124 14.43 6.66 10.14
N PRO A 125 14.28 6.42 11.46
CA PRO A 125 14.43 5.08 12.02
C PRO A 125 13.51 4.04 11.40
N VAL A 126 12.23 4.37 11.17
CA VAL A 126 11.28 3.44 10.54
C VAL A 126 11.65 3.13 9.09
N ALA A 127 12.09 4.13 8.31
CA ALA A 127 12.56 3.89 6.95
C ALA A 127 13.75 2.89 6.92
N LYS A 128 14.69 3.03 7.87
CA LYS A 128 15.82 2.09 8.03
C LYS A 128 15.34 0.69 8.45
N LEU A 129 14.43 0.59 9.43
CA LEU A 129 13.83 -0.70 9.84
C LEU A 129 13.12 -1.41 8.69
N MET A 130 12.44 -0.67 7.81
CA MET A 130 11.75 -1.22 6.64
C MET A 130 12.70 -1.57 5.49
N SER A 131 13.96 -1.12 5.53
CA SER A 131 14.97 -1.40 4.49
C SER A 131 15.82 -2.61 4.78
N ARG A 132 15.69 -3.24 5.96
CA ARG A 132 16.46 -4.43 6.32
C ARG A 132 16.03 -5.64 5.48
N THR A 133 16.99 -6.45 5.12
CA THR A 133 16.84 -7.69 4.35
C THR A 133 17.68 -8.80 5.00
N PHE A 134 17.62 -10.01 4.48
CA PHE A 134 18.43 -11.15 4.98
C PHE A 134 19.81 -11.24 4.31
N ALA A 135 20.00 -10.57 3.15
CA ALA A 135 21.26 -10.55 2.44
C ALA A 135 21.52 -9.13 1.88
N SER A 136 22.79 -8.80 1.67
CA SER A 136 23.23 -7.47 1.23
C SER A 136 22.85 -7.13 -0.22
N ASP A 137 22.64 -8.13 -1.05
CA ASP A 137 22.22 -8.02 -2.45
C ASP A 137 20.69 -7.96 -2.62
N GLU A 138 19.94 -8.12 -1.53
CA GLU A 138 18.50 -7.99 -1.56
C GLU A 138 18.03 -6.54 -1.38
N VAL A 139 16.82 -6.27 -1.90
CA VAL A 139 16.09 -5.03 -1.65
C VAL A 139 14.77 -5.30 -0.93
N ALA A 140 14.43 -4.46 0.03
CA ALA A 140 13.13 -4.50 0.67
C ALA A 140 12.09 -3.80 -0.21
N LEU A 141 10.96 -4.48 -0.49
CA LEU A 141 9.81 -3.93 -1.19
C LEU A 141 8.66 -3.75 -0.21
N VAL A 142 8.41 -2.53 0.20
CA VAL A 142 7.39 -2.20 1.20
C VAL A 142 6.10 -1.77 0.52
N LYS A 143 5.07 -2.59 0.62
CA LYS A 143 3.72 -2.21 0.23
C LYS A 143 3.00 -1.67 1.46
N ALA A 144 2.77 -0.36 1.50
CA ALA A 144 2.04 0.31 2.57
C ALA A 144 0.51 0.14 2.44
N THR A 145 -0.26 0.30 3.52
CA THR A 145 -1.72 0.45 3.41
C THR A 145 -2.06 1.80 2.75
N SER A 146 -3.22 1.91 2.10
CA SER A 146 -3.63 3.14 1.38
C SER A 146 -3.54 4.39 2.25
N PHE A 147 -3.92 4.28 3.52
CA PHE A 147 -3.86 5.36 4.49
C PHE A 147 -2.45 5.97 4.68
N VAL A 148 -1.39 5.18 4.53
CA VAL A 148 0.01 5.61 4.69
C VAL A 148 0.47 6.53 3.55
N SER A 149 -0.28 6.61 2.45
CA SER A 149 -0.02 7.57 1.36
C SER A 149 0.02 9.03 1.84
N GLU A 150 -0.62 9.36 2.98
CA GLU A 150 -0.55 10.68 3.61
C GLU A 150 0.87 11.12 4.00
N ILE A 151 1.73 10.15 4.29
CA ILE A 151 3.12 10.39 4.73
C ILE A 151 4.14 9.76 3.78
N ALA A 152 3.75 9.46 2.55
CA ALA A 152 4.64 8.80 1.59
C ALA A 152 5.91 9.64 1.31
N ALA A 153 5.75 10.96 1.17
CA ALA A 153 6.88 11.85 0.92
C ALA A 153 7.87 11.96 2.08
N GLU A 154 7.43 11.65 3.30
CA GLU A 154 8.28 11.58 4.48
C GLU A 154 9.00 10.24 4.61
N LEU A 155 8.38 9.15 4.11
CA LEU A 155 8.92 7.79 4.20
C LEU A 155 9.92 7.46 3.10
N VAL A 156 9.71 7.99 1.89
CA VAL A 156 10.58 7.69 0.73
C VAL A 156 11.77 8.64 0.75
N PRO A 157 13.02 8.16 0.93
CA PRO A 157 14.20 9.02 0.90
C PRO A 157 14.43 9.69 -0.46
N ALA A 158 15.16 10.80 -0.49
CA ALA A 158 15.54 11.48 -1.72
C ALA A 158 16.31 10.52 -2.66
N GLY A 159 15.98 10.55 -3.95
CA GLY A 159 16.60 9.69 -4.96
C GLY A 159 16.05 8.26 -5.02
N GLU A 160 15.22 7.83 -4.04
CA GLU A 160 14.61 6.50 -4.02
C GLU A 160 13.32 6.42 -4.85
N ALA A 161 12.79 5.21 -5.00
CA ALA A 161 11.70 4.92 -5.92
C ALA A 161 10.39 4.60 -5.19
N ALA A 162 9.27 5.09 -5.74
CA ALA A 162 7.93 4.77 -5.29
C ALA A 162 7.00 4.46 -6.48
N LEU A 163 6.24 3.36 -6.36
CA LEU A 163 5.17 2.99 -7.28
C LEU A 163 3.83 3.39 -6.67
N LEU A 164 3.05 4.18 -7.39
CA LEU A 164 1.73 4.64 -6.99
C LEU A 164 0.67 3.90 -7.81
N MET A 165 -0.15 3.08 -7.13
CA MET A 165 -1.14 2.23 -7.81
C MET A 165 -2.55 2.77 -7.63
N TYR A 166 -3.29 2.83 -8.75
CA TYR A 166 -4.64 3.34 -8.78
C TYR A 166 -5.56 2.50 -9.71
N ALA A 167 -6.84 2.79 -9.69
CA ALA A 167 -7.83 2.39 -10.67
C ALA A 167 -8.67 3.60 -11.04
N THR A 168 -9.35 3.56 -12.19
CA THR A 168 -10.31 4.60 -12.54
C THR A 168 -11.39 4.71 -11.47
N PRO A 169 -12.00 5.89 -11.25
CA PRO A 169 -13.04 6.04 -10.25
C PRO A 169 -14.23 5.11 -10.52
N ARG A 170 -14.62 4.89 -11.81
CA ARG A 170 -15.66 3.95 -12.19
C ARG A 170 -15.37 2.55 -11.71
N ASN A 171 -14.20 2.01 -12.02
CA ASN A 171 -13.82 0.65 -11.66
C ASN A 171 -13.59 0.47 -10.16
N TYR A 172 -13.06 1.51 -9.49
CA TYR A 172 -12.94 1.52 -8.03
C TYR A 172 -14.31 1.43 -7.37
N ILE A 173 -15.27 2.30 -7.74
CA ILE A 173 -16.64 2.31 -7.20
C ILE A 173 -17.29 0.94 -7.44
N ALA A 174 -17.26 0.44 -8.67
CA ALA A 174 -17.83 -0.86 -9.01
C ALA A 174 -17.20 -2.01 -8.19
N SER A 175 -15.87 -1.97 -7.97
CA SER A 175 -15.18 -2.99 -7.16
C SER A 175 -15.57 -2.98 -5.69
N ILE A 176 -15.91 -1.82 -5.14
CA ILE A 176 -16.43 -1.71 -3.77
C ILE A 176 -17.85 -2.27 -3.69
N LEU A 177 -18.73 -1.89 -4.64
CA LEU A 177 -20.13 -2.31 -4.68
C LEU A 177 -20.31 -3.80 -5.00
N ALA A 178 -19.33 -4.42 -5.67
CA ALA A 178 -19.33 -5.84 -5.96
C ALA A 178 -19.14 -6.75 -4.74
N GLY A 179 -18.61 -6.24 -3.62
CA GLY A 179 -18.23 -7.05 -2.47
C GLY A 179 -18.80 -6.56 -1.13
N GLU A 180 -19.51 -7.45 -0.42
CA GLU A 180 -20.07 -7.11 0.90
C GLU A 180 -18.99 -6.67 1.91
N ASN A 181 -17.84 -7.34 1.95
CA ASN A 181 -16.75 -6.98 2.84
C ASN A 181 -16.14 -5.63 2.48
N SER A 182 -16.06 -5.30 1.19
CA SER A 182 -15.59 -3.99 0.72
C SER A 182 -16.54 -2.87 1.12
N THR A 183 -17.84 -3.10 1.06
CA THR A 183 -18.87 -2.15 1.49
C THR A 183 -18.85 -1.96 3.02
N LYS A 184 -18.66 -3.02 3.81
CA LYS A 184 -18.47 -2.92 5.27
C LYS A 184 -17.24 -2.09 5.62
N GLU A 185 -16.12 -2.33 4.95
CA GLU A 185 -14.88 -1.53 5.12
C GLU A 185 -15.10 -0.07 4.71
N LEU A 186 -15.83 0.17 3.60
CA LEU A 186 -16.16 1.51 3.14
C LEU A 186 -16.84 2.33 4.24
N HIS A 187 -17.90 1.78 4.86
CA HIS A 187 -18.63 2.43 5.96
C HIS A 187 -17.77 2.61 7.21
N ALA A 188 -17.00 1.60 7.59
CA ALA A 188 -16.13 1.67 8.77
C ALA A 188 -15.08 2.79 8.66
N LEU A 189 -14.55 3.03 7.45
CA LEU A 189 -13.51 4.03 7.21
C LEU A 189 -14.05 5.40 6.77
N ALA A 190 -15.35 5.53 6.50
CA ALA A 190 -15.95 6.75 5.96
C ALA A 190 -15.65 8.00 6.78
N PRO A 191 -15.80 8.01 8.14
CA PRO A 191 -15.53 9.21 8.93
C PRO A 191 -14.08 9.69 8.82
N THR A 192 -13.14 8.75 8.90
CA THR A 192 -11.70 9.05 8.80
C THR A 192 -11.32 9.55 7.40
N ARG A 193 -11.87 8.93 6.34
CA ARG A 193 -11.65 9.37 4.96
C ARG A 193 -12.23 10.76 4.70
N ALA A 194 -13.43 11.04 5.19
CA ALA A 194 -14.05 12.36 5.07
C ALA A 194 -13.21 13.45 5.76
N GLN A 195 -12.71 13.18 6.97
CA GLN A 195 -11.83 14.11 7.69
C GLN A 195 -10.50 14.35 6.96
N ARG A 196 -9.88 13.30 6.40
CA ARG A 196 -8.64 13.41 5.63
C ARG A 196 -8.85 14.19 4.34
N LEU A 197 -9.91 13.88 3.62
CA LEU A 197 -10.26 14.54 2.36
C LEU A 197 -10.51 16.04 2.56
N ALA A 198 -11.25 16.42 3.60
CA ALA A 198 -11.58 17.81 3.89
C ALA A 198 -10.35 18.71 4.11
N ARG A 199 -9.19 18.13 4.43
CA ARG A 199 -7.91 18.87 4.53
C ARG A 199 -7.35 19.30 3.16
N ARG A 200 -7.79 18.67 2.08
CA ARG A 200 -7.29 18.87 0.71
C ARG A 200 -8.36 19.35 -0.26
N ILE A 201 -9.57 18.84 -0.11
CA ILE A 201 -10.70 19.09 -1.02
C ILE A 201 -11.95 19.36 -0.19
N THR A 202 -12.51 20.57 -0.34
CA THR A 202 -13.73 20.99 0.36
C THR A 202 -14.97 21.01 -0.55
N ALA A 203 -14.77 20.82 -1.85
CA ALA A 203 -15.84 20.99 -2.85
C ALA A 203 -16.77 19.77 -2.99
N ILE A 204 -16.44 18.62 -2.38
CA ILE A 204 -17.25 17.41 -2.49
C ILE A 204 -18.41 17.50 -1.48
N ARG A 205 -19.63 17.34 -1.98
CA ARG A 205 -20.83 17.29 -1.13
C ARG A 205 -20.91 15.98 -0.32
N THR A 206 -21.77 15.98 0.70
CA THR A 206 -22.07 14.76 1.47
C THR A 206 -22.66 13.67 0.56
N PRO A 207 -22.14 12.44 0.62
CA PRO A 207 -22.63 11.30 -0.16
C PRO A 207 -24.02 10.84 0.33
N HIS A 208 -24.88 10.42 -0.61
CA HIS A 208 -26.26 9.96 -0.33
C HIS A 208 -26.42 8.43 -0.46
N ASN A 209 -25.47 7.76 -1.09
CA ASN A 209 -25.48 6.30 -1.29
C ASN A 209 -24.05 5.75 -1.28
N ASP A 210 -23.93 4.41 -1.36
CA ASP A 210 -22.65 3.72 -1.29
C ASP A 210 -21.73 4.02 -2.48
N ALA A 211 -22.28 4.27 -3.67
CA ALA A 211 -21.49 4.64 -4.84
C ALA A 211 -20.82 6.02 -4.65
N GLU A 212 -21.57 7.00 -4.15
CA GLU A 212 -21.02 8.33 -3.84
C GLU A 212 -20.04 8.27 -2.65
N LEU A 213 -20.31 7.41 -1.66
CA LEU A 213 -19.37 7.18 -0.56
C LEU A 213 -18.06 6.54 -1.05
N ALA A 214 -18.13 5.60 -1.99
CA ALA A 214 -16.98 5.01 -2.64
C ALA A 214 -16.21 6.04 -3.50
N ALA A 215 -16.90 6.96 -4.17
CA ALA A 215 -16.30 8.08 -4.87
C ALA A 215 -15.54 9.02 -3.94
N VAL A 216 -16.09 9.33 -2.76
CA VAL A 216 -15.42 10.10 -1.70
C VAL A 216 -14.18 9.36 -1.20
N ALA A 217 -14.25 8.05 -1.02
CA ALA A 217 -13.12 7.23 -0.62
C ALA A 217 -12.02 7.24 -1.70
N TRP A 218 -12.37 7.07 -2.98
CA TRP A 218 -11.45 7.18 -4.11
C TRP A 218 -10.78 8.57 -4.15
N ALA A 219 -11.56 9.64 -4.05
CA ALA A 219 -11.04 11.01 -4.07
C ALA A 219 -10.07 11.27 -2.90
N CYS A 220 -10.36 10.73 -1.72
CA CYS A 220 -9.50 10.82 -0.54
C CYS A 220 -8.13 10.17 -0.80
N GLU A 221 -8.12 8.92 -1.23
CA GLU A 221 -6.88 8.17 -1.44
C GLU A 221 -6.11 8.70 -2.67
N MET A 222 -6.81 9.00 -3.77
CA MET A 222 -6.18 9.49 -4.99
C MET A 222 -5.55 10.88 -4.79
N SER A 223 -6.26 11.79 -4.10
CA SER A 223 -5.69 13.11 -3.78
C SER A 223 -4.50 13.03 -2.82
N ALA A 224 -4.44 12.01 -1.96
CA ALA A 224 -3.25 11.75 -1.14
C ALA A 224 -2.06 11.32 -1.99
N LEU A 225 -2.27 10.42 -2.96
CA LEU A 225 -1.22 10.01 -3.91
C LEU A 225 -0.73 11.17 -4.79
N GLU A 226 -1.63 11.99 -5.32
CA GLU A 226 -1.25 13.17 -6.12
C GLU A 226 -0.43 14.17 -5.30
N THR A 227 -0.84 14.44 -4.05
CA THR A 227 -0.10 15.31 -3.15
C THR A 227 1.27 14.72 -2.80
N ALA A 228 1.33 13.41 -2.57
CA ALA A 228 2.59 12.73 -2.30
C ALA A 228 3.53 12.78 -3.51
N ALA A 229 3.03 12.52 -4.72
CA ALA A 229 3.82 12.59 -5.95
C ALA A 229 4.39 14.00 -6.18
N GLU A 230 3.60 15.05 -5.95
CA GLU A 230 4.05 16.44 -6.05
C GLU A 230 5.19 16.75 -5.07
N ARG A 231 5.11 16.24 -3.85
CA ARG A 231 6.15 16.40 -2.81
C ARG A 231 7.38 15.50 -3.03
N MET A 232 7.28 14.51 -3.88
CA MET A 232 8.34 13.57 -4.26
C MET A 232 8.95 13.88 -5.64
N ALA A 233 8.95 15.14 -6.09
CA ALA A 233 9.44 15.51 -7.40
C ALA A 233 10.94 15.21 -7.64
N ASP A 234 11.72 15.05 -6.57
CA ASP A 234 13.14 14.68 -6.55
C ASP A 234 13.38 13.16 -6.47
N ARG A 235 12.31 12.35 -6.50
CA ARG A 235 12.33 10.88 -6.41
C ARG A 235 11.84 10.25 -7.70
N ARG A 236 12.12 8.97 -7.89
CA ARG A 236 11.59 8.18 -9.01
C ARG A 236 10.16 7.74 -8.69
N VAL A 237 9.16 8.51 -9.13
CA VAL A 237 7.76 8.18 -8.91
C VAL A 237 7.13 7.67 -10.21
N GLY A 238 6.57 6.48 -10.19
CA GLY A 238 5.79 5.92 -11.28
C GLY A 238 4.35 5.62 -10.88
N TRP A 239 3.47 5.63 -11.87
CA TRP A 239 2.06 5.35 -11.69
C TRP A 239 1.66 4.08 -12.42
N LEU A 240 0.87 3.23 -11.77
CA LEU A 240 0.39 1.97 -12.32
C LEU A 240 -1.12 1.87 -12.21
N ASP A 241 -1.79 1.85 -13.35
CA ASP A 241 -3.21 1.57 -13.46
C ASP A 241 -3.45 0.07 -13.32
N PHE A 242 -4.27 -0.33 -12.36
CA PHE A 242 -4.51 -1.74 -12.08
C PHE A 242 -5.27 -2.46 -13.20
N ASP A 243 -6.19 -1.80 -13.87
CA ASP A 243 -6.97 -2.43 -14.92
C ASP A 243 -6.09 -2.70 -16.15
N ARG A 244 -5.15 -1.79 -16.45
CA ARG A 244 -4.10 -2.02 -17.46
C ARG A 244 -3.12 -3.11 -17.02
N THR A 245 -2.76 -3.15 -15.74
CA THR A 245 -1.91 -4.23 -15.16
C THR A 245 -2.52 -5.61 -15.41
N LEU A 246 -3.82 -5.77 -15.21
CA LEU A 246 -4.51 -7.05 -15.41
C LEU A 246 -4.66 -7.42 -16.89
N ALA A 247 -4.56 -6.46 -17.81
CA ALA A 247 -4.58 -6.74 -19.24
C ALA A 247 -3.23 -7.31 -19.73
N ASP A 248 -2.12 -6.90 -19.10
CA ASP A 248 -0.76 -7.35 -19.44
C ASP A 248 0.11 -7.34 -18.17
N ILE A 249 0.04 -8.44 -17.41
CA ILE A 249 0.79 -8.59 -16.15
C ILE A 249 2.31 -8.58 -16.39
N PRO A 250 2.87 -9.31 -17.39
CA PRO A 250 4.30 -9.29 -17.65
C PRO A 250 4.84 -7.87 -17.90
N ALA A 251 4.20 -7.11 -18.80
CA ALA A 251 4.61 -5.73 -19.08
C ALA A 251 4.51 -4.81 -17.85
N ALA A 252 3.45 -4.96 -17.07
CA ALA A 252 3.29 -4.17 -15.84
C ALA A 252 4.36 -4.49 -14.79
N LEU A 253 4.75 -5.77 -14.65
CA LEU A 253 5.84 -6.17 -13.77
C LEU A 253 7.19 -5.65 -14.25
N ALA A 254 7.46 -5.70 -15.55
CA ALA A 254 8.71 -5.19 -16.14
C ALA A 254 8.86 -3.67 -15.88
N ILE A 255 7.81 -2.89 -16.16
CA ILE A 255 7.78 -1.45 -15.88
C ILE A 255 7.98 -1.18 -14.37
N SER A 256 7.33 -1.97 -13.52
CA SER A 256 7.45 -1.81 -12.06
C SER A 256 8.84 -2.17 -11.56
N ALA A 257 9.45 -3.25 -12.04
CA ALA A 257 10.81 -3.68 -11.69
C ALA A 257 11.84 -2.63 -12.12
N GLU A 258 11.74 -2.11 -13.34
CA GLU A 258 12.62 -1.04 -13.83
C GLU A 258 12.50 0.23 -12.98
N LEU A 259 11.28 0.68 -12.72
CA LEU A 259 11.02 1.86 -11.88
C LEU A 259 11.66 1.69 -10.49
N LEU A 260 11.39 0.55 -9.86
CA LEU A 260 11.83 0.22 -8.50
C LEU A 260 13.30 -0.23 -8.42
N ARG A 261 14.02 -0.27 -9.56
CA ARG A 261 15.41 -0.76 -9.65
C ARG A 261 15.57 -2.17 -9.05
N ILE A 262 14.64 -3.06 -9.34
CA ILE A 262 14.71 -4.48 -9.01
C ILE A 262 15.43 -5.16 -10.18
N ALA A 263 16.57 -5.78 -9.89
CA ALA A 263 17.34 -6.52 -10.89
C ALA A 263 16.66 -7.87 -11.15
N VAL A 264 16.06 -8.03 -12.32
CA VAL A 264 15.38 -9.25 -12.76
C VAL A 264 15.37 -9.28 -14.28
N ASP A 265 15.50 -10.45 -14.88
CA ASP A 265 15.42 -10.60 -16.33
C ASP A 265 13.96 -10.82 -16.81
N ALA A 266 13.76 -10.68 -18.11
CA ALA A 266 12.44 -10.78 -18.72
C ALA A 266 11.85 -12.21 -18.66
N GLU A 267 12.71 -13.24 -18.72
CA GLU A 267 12.30 -14.64 -18.67
C GLU A 267 11.79 -14.99 -17.26
N GLU A 268 12.51 -14.56 -16.21
CA GLU A 268 12.07 -14.72 -14.82
C GLU A 268 10.75 -14.00 -14.57
N LEU A 269 10.59 -12.76 -15.07
CA LEU A 269 9.31 -12.02 -14.94
C LEU A 269 8.16 -12.73 -15.65
N GLU A 270 8.37 -13.30 -16.83
CA GLU A 270 7.35 -14.05 -17.55
C GLU A 270 6.92 -15.30 -16.78
N VAL A 271 7.86 -16.04 -16.21
CA VAL A 271 7.58 -17.20 -15.36
C VAL A 271 6.76 -16.79 -14.13
N ILE A 272 7.15 -15.70 -13.47
CA ILE A 272 6.41 -15.16 -12.31
C ILE A 272 4.99 -14.74 -12.72
N ALA A 273 4.85 -14.01 -13.83
CA ALA A 273 3.58 -13.46 -14.31
C ALA A 273 2.58 -14.54 -14.75
N THR A 274 3.07 -15.68 -15.18
CA THR A 274 2.24 -16.84 -15.59
C THR A 274 2.11 -17.90 -14.48
N GLY A 275 2.74 -17.67 -13.34
CA GLY A 275 2.79 -18.59 -12.21
C GLY A 275 1.47 -18.67 -11.42
N PRO A 276 1.40 -19.56 -10.43
CA PRO A 276 0.15 -19.87 -9.69
C PRO A 276 -0.41 -18.70 -8.89
N LEU A 277 0.38 -17.68 -8.55
CA LEU A 277 -0.10 -16.51 -7.81
C LEU A 277 -1.10 -15.67 -8.60
N THR A 278 -1.09 -15.73 -9.93
CA THR A 278 -2.05 -15.02 -10.78
C THR A 278 -3.41 -15.70 -10.88
N THR A 279 -3.49 -16.97 -10.45
CA THR A 279 -4.73 -17.77 -10.43
C THR A 279 -5.33 -17.88 -9.02
N ARG A 280 -4.73 -17.27 -8.02
CA ARG A 280 -5.19 -17.25 -6.63
C ARG A 280 -5.48 -15.84 -6.14
N TYR A 281 -6.48 -15.71 -5.25
CA TYR A 281 -6.78 -14.42 -4.67
C TYR A 281 -5.64 -13.99 -3.75
N SER A 282 -4.93 -12.93 -4.10
CA SER A 282 -3.67 -12.51 -3.48
C SER A 282 -3.75 -12.19 -1.98
N LYS A 283 -4.95 -11.95 -1.45
CA LYS A 283 -5.20 -11.69 -0.02
C LYS A 283 -5.60 -12.95 0.76
N ALA A 284 -6.06 -14.00 0.05
CA ALA A 284 -6.51 -15.26 0.62
C ALA A 284 -6.30 -16.35 -0.44
N LEU A 285 -5.10 -16.95 -0.44
CA LEU A 285 -4.63 -17.85 -1.50
C LEU A 285 -5.42 -19.15 -1.64
N GLU A 286 -6.27 -19.47 -0.66
CA GLU A 286 -7.23 -20.57 -0.70
C GLU A 286 -8.39 -20.35 -1.70
N HIS A 287 -8.60 -19.10 -2.13
CA HIS A 287 -9.64 -18.76 -3.09
C HIS A 287 -9.09 -18.60 -4.51
N ASP A 288 -9.83 -19.14 -5.48
CA ASP A 288 -9.52 -18.95 -6.89
C ASP A 288 -9.75 -17.50 -7.31
N TYR A 289 -8.91 -17.04 -8.22
CA TYR A 289 -8.98 -15.71 -8.80
C TYR A 289 -8.55 -15.77 -10.26
N SER A 290 -9.12 -14.92 -11.07
CA SER A 290 -8.60 -14.64 -12.40
C SER A 290 -8.89 -13.19 -12.80
N PRO A 291 -8.08 -12.58 -13.69
CA PRO A 291 -8.40 -11.29 -14.29
C PRO A 291 -9.76 -11.27 -14.98
N ALA A 292 -10.18 -12.40 -15.59
CA ALA A 292 -11.50 -12.55 -16.20
C ALA A 292 -12.62 -12.45 -15.15
N LEU A 293 -12.54 -13.23 -14.07
CA LEU A 293 -13.52 -13.19 -12.98
C LEU A 293 -13.68 -11.78 -12.42
N ARG A 294 -12.57 -11.05 -12.23
CA ARG A 294 -12.62 -9.66 -11.77
C ARG A 294 -13.34 -8.76 -12.78
N ARG A 295 -13.03 -8.88 -14.08
CA ARG A 295 -13.70 -8.09 -15.12
C ARG A 295 -15.22 -8.34 -15.12
N ASP A 296 -15.62 -9.60 -15.02
CA ASP A 296 -17.03 -9.98 -14.98
C ASP A 296 -17.75 -9.40 -13.75
N LEU A 297 -17.12 -9.49 -12.57
CA LEU A 297 -17.66 -8.89 -11.33
C LEU A 297 -17.80 -7.37 -11.43
N ILE A 298 -16.80 -6.68 -11.99
CA ILE A 298 -16.87 -5.22 -12.20
C ILE A 298 -17.94 -4.86 -13.22
N ALA A 299 -18.04 -5.60 -14.34
CA ALA A 299 -19.04 -5.37 -15.37
C ALA A 299 -20.46 -5.58 -14.82
N ASP A 300 -20.70 -6.65 -14.06
CA ASP A 300 -21.98 -6.90 -13.40
C ASP A 300 -22.33 -5.77 -12.40
N ALA A 301 -21.41 -5.40 -11.53
CA ALA A 301 -21.63 -4.32 -10.57
C ALA A 301 -21.87 -2.97 -11.28
N THR A 302 -21.13 -2.66 -12.34
CA THR A 302 -21.32 -1.44 -13.14
C THR A 302 -22.70 -1.41 -13.79
N HIS A 303 -23.17 -2.55 -14.33
CA HIS A 303 -24.50 -2.66 -14.90
C HIS A 303 -25.59 -2.54 -13.83
N ARG A 304 -25.45 -3.28 -12.73
CA ARG A 304 -26.42 -3.33 -11.64
C ARG A 304 -26.60 -1.99 -10.94
N PHE A 305 -25.54 -1.22 -10.79
CA PHE A 305 -25.52 0.08 -10.10
C PHE A 305 -25.24 1.24 -11.05
N ALA A 306 -25.65 1.13 -12.32
CA ALA A 306 -25.27 2.10 -13.36
C ALA A 306 -25.64 3.55 -13.01
N LEU A 307 -26.85 3.79 -12.52
CA LEU A 307 -27.32 5.13 -12.17
C LEU A 307 -26.56 5.73 -10.98
N GLU A 308 -26.29 4.90 -9.96
CA GLU A 308 -25.55 5.32 -8.77
C GLU A 308 -24.08 5.61 -9.11
N VAL A 309 -23.45 4.78 -9.95
CA VAL A 309 -22.07 4.98 -10.42
C VAL A 309 -21.97 6.26 -11.26
N ASP A 310 -22.88 6.48 -12.20
CA ASP A 310 -22.89 7.68 -13.03
C ASP A 310 -23.16 8.95 -12.19
N GLY A 311 -24.05 8.88 -11.21
CA GLY A 311 -24.28 9.95 -10.25
C GLY A 311 -23.05 10.27 -9.40
N ALA A 312 -22.32 9.24 -8.95
CA ALA A 312 -21.08 9.40 -8.20
C ALA A 312 -19.96 10.05 -9.06
N LEU A 313 -19.83 9.65 -10.33
CA LEU A 313 -18.89 10.28 -11.25
C LEU A 313 -19.25 11.74 -11.55
N ALA A 314 -20.53 12.04 -11.73
CA ALA A 314 -20.99 13.43 -11.91
C ALA A 314 -20.67 14.28 -10.67
N MET A 315 -20.81 13.73 -9.47
CA MET A 315 -20.40 14.39 -8.22
C MET A 315 -18.90 14.71 -8.20
N LEU A 316 -18.04 13.77 -8.62
CA LEU A 316 -16.59 13.99 -8.69
C LEU A 316 -16.24 15.07 -9.73
N ARG A 317 -16.83 15.04 -10.93
CA ARG A 317 -16.60 16.05 -11.97
C ARG A 317 -17.01 17.46 -11.51
N SER A 318 -18.19 17.58 -10.91
CA SER A 318 -18.65 18.87 -10.37
C SER A 318 -17.73 19.40 -9.25
N ALA A 319 -17.19 18.53 -8.43
CA ALA A 319 -16.21 18.92 -7.42
C ALA A 319 -14.84 19.30 -8.03
N ALA A 320 -14.45 18.65 -9.12
CA ALA A 320 -13.20 18.92 -9.83
C ALA A 320 -13.16 20.31 -10.47
N GLU A 321 -14.32 20.86 -10.89
CA GLU A 321 -14.42 22.25 -11.37
C GLU A 321 -13.91 23.27 -10.34
N LYS A 322 -13.94 22.93 -9.06
CA LYS A 322 -13.54 23.79 -7.94
C LYS A 322 -12.28 23.30 -7.23
N SER A 323 -11.69 22.19 -7.67
CA SER A 323 -10.52 21.56 -7.06
C SER A 323 -9.51 21.12 -8.11
N PRO A 324 -8.45 21.92 -8.36
CA PRO A 324 -7.39 21.53 -9.30
C PRO A 324 -6.73 20.17 -8.97
N LEU A 325 -6.66 19.83 -7.68
CA LEU A 325 -6.10 18.55 -7.25
C LEU A 325 -7.00 17.38 -7.69
N LEU A 326 -8.33 17.51 -7.53
CA LEU A 326 -9.26 16.48 -7.98
C LEU A 326 -9.34 16.41 -9.51
N ALA A 327 -9.26 17.54 -10.20
CA ALA A 327 -9.17 17.59 -11.66
C ALA A 327 -7.96 16.81 -12.18
N ARG A 328 -6.76 17.00 -11.59
CA ARG A 328 -5.58 16.20 -11.93
C ARG A 328 -5.78 14.71 -11.67
N SER A 329 -6.45 14.36 -10.57
CA SER A 329 -6.75 12.97 -10.24
C SER A 329 -7.64 12.30 -11.28
N LEU A 330 -8.67 13.00 -11.78
CA LEU A 330 -9.55 12.52 -12.84
C LEU A 330 -8.84 12.44 -14.19
N ALA A 331 -8.09 13.48 -14.57
CA ALA A 331 -7.32 13.52 -15.81
C ALA A 331 -6.31 12.36 -15.90
N ARG A 332 -5.66 11.97 -14.78
CA ARG A 332 -4.78 10.79 -14.74
C ARG A 332 -5.49 9.50 -15.12
N CYS A 333 -6.78 9.41 -14.83
CA CYS A 333 -7.62 8.25 -15.15
C CYS A 333 -8.25 8.33 -16.55
N GLY A 334 -8.06 9.43 -17.31
CA GLY A 334 -8.74 9.67 -18.59
C GLY A 334 -10.24 9.95 -18.41
N GLU A 335 -10.65 10.48 -17.28
CA GLU A 335 -12.03 10.85 -16.92
C GLU A 335 -12.15 12.38 -16.88
N ASP A 336 -11.93 13.03 -18.03
CA ASP A 336 -12.07 14.49 -18.20
C ASP A 336 -13.53 14.96 -18.18
#